data_e893514014a01a8e4ce1c08dc7036d1b
#
_entry.id   e893514014a01a8e4ce1c08dc7036d1b
#
_cell.length_a   1.000
_cell.length_b   1.000
_cell.length_c   1.000
_cell.angle_alpha   90.00
_cell.angle_beta   90.00
_cell.angle_gamma   90.00
#
_symmetry.space_group_name_H-M   'P 1'
#
loop_
_entity.id
_entity.type
_entity.pdbx_description
1 polymer ?
#
loop_
_entity_poly.entity_id
_entity_poly.type
_entity_poly.pdbx_seq_one_letter_code
_entity_poly.pdbx_strand_id
1 'polypeptide(L)'
;PEVNIEVVPYSGDNTTTCLQNMFAAGDLPDVCTLTYYDPRIDLVSNKLLDLSGYDFTDNYVESRLQDVFDNGAIYLLPSTYNCYGITYNKTLLKKYGWELPNSFAELEELAAKAKEAGVDLCLPQIQYPGYGFQYLCNIADADFLGTLDGKLWQKDYLSGEANVSNTPGMMQAMAYVQKWKDIGMLNDSGDALDDYGTGQRMAEGHTELVMGT
;
A
#
# COMPACT_ATOMS: atom_id res chain seq x y z
N PRO A 1 -27.28 -21.86 -16.60
CA PRO A 1 -28.15 -21.28 -15.59
C PRO A 1 -28.00 -19.77 -15.62
N GLU A 2 -29.11 -19.04 -15.52
CA GLU A 2 -29.06 -17.59 -15.30
C GLU A 2 -28.71 -17.35 -13.84
N VAL A 3 -27.69 -16.54 -13.59
CA VAL A 3 -27.29 -16.13 -12.27
C VAL A 3 -27.78 -14.69 -12.07
N ASN A 4 -28.58 -14.47 -11.04
CA ASN A 4 -28.99 -13.13 -10.63
C ASN A 4 -28.02 -12.64 -9.58
N ILE A 5 -27.42 -11.47 -9.80
CA ILE A 5 -26.45 -10.85 -8.87
C ILE A 5 -27.13 -9.70 -8.16
N GLU A 6 -27.23 -9.79 -6.85
CA GLU A 6 -27.66 -8.71 -5.99
C GLU A 6 -26.41 -8.12 -5.28
N VAL A 7 -26.20 -6.83 -5.43
CA VAL A 7 -25.06 -6.13 -4.81
C VAL A 7 -25.51 -5.57 -3.47
N VAL A 8 -24.91 -6.05 -2.39
CA VAL A 8 -25.12 -5.56 -1.04
C VAL A 8 -23.96 -4.62 -0.69
N PRO A 9 -24.19 -3.29 -0.61
CA PRO A 9 -23.14 -2.36 -0.21
C PRO A 9 -22.78 -2.58 1.27
N TYR A 10 -21.50 -2.47 1.60
CA TYR A 10 -21.11 -2.51 3.00
C TYR A 10 -21.62 -1.25 3.75
N SER A 11 -21.92 -1.42 5.03
CA SER A 11 -22.32 -0.35 5.94
C SER A 11 -21.29 -0.19 7.06
N GLY A 12 -21.02 1.03 7.49
CA GLY A 12 -20.06 1.36 8.54
C GLY A 12 -18.73 1.88 7.98
N ASP A 13 -17.71 1.96 8.83
CA ASP A 13 -16.46 2.65 8.54
C ASP A 13 -15.54 1.91 7.56
N ASN A 14 -15.65 0.59 7.49
CA ASN A 14 -14.86 -0.22 6.58
C ASN A 14 -15.48 -1.60 6.31
N THR A 15 -15.07 -2.19 5.19
CA THR A 15 -15.55 -3.49 4.70
C THR A 15 -15.31 -4.62 5.72
N THR A 16 -14.17 -4.63 6.39
CA THR A 16 -13.82 -5.68 7.34
C THR A 16 -14.77 -5.74 8.52
N THR A 17 -15.05 -4.59 9.15
CA THR A 17 -15.98 -4.52 10.29
C THR A 17 -17.39 -4.91 9.86
N CYS A 18 -17.83 -4.50 8.67
CA CYS A 18 -19.11 -4.92 8.12
C CYS A 18 -19.19 -6.44 7.97
N LEU A 19 -18.20 -7.06 7.34
CA LEU A 19 -18.16 -8.51 7.16
C LEU A 19 -18.10 -9.26 8.50
N GLN A 20 -17.32 -8.79 9.46
CA GLN A 20 -17.30 -9.40 10.80
C GLN A 20 -18.67 -9.41 11.46
N ASN A 21 -19.42 -8.31 11.34
CA ASN A 21 -20.79 -8.23 11.86
C ASN A 21 -21.74 -9.20 11.13
N MET A 22 -21.63 -9.30 9.80
CA MET A 22 -22.40 -10.25 9.01
C MET A 22 -22.06 -11.71 9.37
N PHE A 23 -20.78 -12.02 9.55
CA PHE A 23 -20.32 -13.32 10.05
C PHE A 23 -20.91 -13.67 11.42
N ALA A 24 -20.91 -12.71 12.34
CA ALA A 24 -21.47 -12.89 13.68
C ALA A 24 -22.99 -13.08 13.65
N ALA A 25 -23.68 -12.42 12.74
CA ALA A 25 -25.12 -12.55 12.54
C ALA A 25 -25.52 -13.83 11.80
N GLY A 26 -24.59 -14.53 11.13
CA GLY A 26 -24.86 -15.66 10.25
C GLY A 26 -25.52 -15.27 8.91
N ASP A 27 -25.39 -14.02 8.51
CA ASP A 27 -25.97 -13.43 7.29
C ASP A 27 -24.84 -13.06 6.33
N LEU A 28 -24.24 -14.08 5.72
CA LEU A 28 -23.12 -13.93 4.81
C LEU A 28 -23.57 -13.85 3.35
N PRO A 29 -22.98 -12.98 2.54
CA PRO A 29 -23.15 -13.02 1.11
C PRO A 29 -22.46 -14.27 0.51
N ASP A 30 -22.95 -14.75 -0.64
CA ASP A 30 -22.32 -15.86 -1.36
C ASP A 30 -20.89 -15.52 -1.81
N VAL A 31 -20.63 -14.24 -2.14
CA VAL A 31 -19.32 -13.71 -2.51
C VAL A 31 -19.09 -12.39 -1.81
N CYS A 32 -17.92 -12.21 -1.22
CA CYS A 32 -17.55 -10.97 -0.53
C CYS A 32 -16.17 -10.48 -0.95
N THR A 33 -15.94 -9.16 -0.83
CA THR A 33 -14.63 -8.56 -1.02
C THR A 33 -13.90 -8.50 0.31
N LEU A 34 -12.69 -9.03 0.37
CA LEU A 34 -11.83 -9.01 1.56
C LEU A 34 -10.50 -8.35 1.22
N THR A 35 -9.94 -7.66 2.20
CA THR A 35 -8.56 -7.20 2.14
C THR A 35 -7.67 -8.27 2.77
N TYR A 36 -6.74 -8.82 2.01
CA TYR A 36 -5.91 -9.96 2.43
C TYR A 36 -4.98 -9.66 3.62
N TYR A 37 -4.74 -8.39 3.93
CA TYR A 37 -3.92 -7.98 5.07
C TYR A 37 -4.64 -7.93 6.41
N ASP A 38 -5.88 -8.32 6.45
CA ASP A 38 -6.59 -8.30 7.72
C ASP A 38 -6.13 -9.46 8.62
N PRO A 39 -5.43 -9.19 9.72
CA PRO A 39 -4.99 -10.23 10.64
C PRO A 39 -6.15 -10.96 11.31
N ARG A 40 -7.38 -10.50 11.11
CA ARG A 40 -8.61 -11.13 11.58
C ARG A 40 -9.22 -12.08 10.56
N ILE A 41 -8.53 -12.31 9.44
CA ILE A 41 -8.98 -13.22 8.38
C ILE A 41 -9.09 -14.67 8.87
N ASP A 42 -8.33 -15.05 9.88
CA ASP A 42 -8.43 -16.33 10.57
C ASP A 42 -9.79 -16.57 11.20
N LEU A 43 -10.47 -15.51 11.67
CA LEU A 43 -11.86 -15.58 12.12
C LEU A 43 -12.84 -15.94 10.99
N VAL A 44 -12.39 -15.71 9.75
CA VAL A 44 -13.18 -15.86 8.54
C VAL A 44 -12.86 -17.16 7.81
N SER A 45 -11.67 -17.74 7.99
CA SER A 45 -11.17 -18.94 7.30
C SER A 45 -12.13 -20.13 7.40
N ASN A 46 -12.78 -20.31 8.52
CA ASN A 46 -13.76 -21.38 8.72
C ASN A 46 -15.10 -21.16 7.95
N LYS A 47 -15.25 -20.01 7.30
CA LYS A 47 -16.46 -19.59 6.59
C LYS A 47 -16.22 -19.46 5.08
N LEU A 48 -14.96 -19.43 4.67
CA LEU A 48 -14.59 -19.32 3.27
C LEU A 48 -14.40 -20.70 2.66
N LEU A 49 -14.80 -20.83 1.40
CA LEU A 49 -14.60 -22.04 0.62
C LEU A 49 -13.12 -22.10 0.16
N ASP A 50 -12.49 -23.24 0.37
CA ASP A 50 -11.19 -23.51 -0.25
C ASP A 50 -11.36 -23.70 -1.75
N LEU A 51 -10.69 -22.85 -2.52
CA LEU A 51 -10.76 -22.78 -3.98
C LEU A 51 -9.62 -23.54 -4.66
N SER A 52 -8.67 -24.11 -3.94
CA SER A 52 -7.46 -24.75 -4.50
C SER A 52 -7.75 -25.92 -5.44
N GLY A 53 -8.93 -26.53 -5.33
CA GLY A 53 -9.36 -27.65 -6.18
C GLY A 53 -10.18 -27.27 -7.43
N TYR A 54 -10.29 -25.99 -7.75
CA TYR A 54 -11.13 -25.53 -8.86
C TYR A 54 -10.28 -25.07 -10.04
N ASP A 55 -10.57 -25.58 -11.24
CA ASP A 55 -9.84 -25.29 -12.49
C ASP A 55 -9.78 -23.81 -12.86
N PHE A 56 -10.72 -22.99 -12.39
CA PHE A 56 -10.70 -21.55 -12.70
C PHE A 56 -9.54 -20.80 -12.01
N THR A 57 -8.93 -21.38 -10.97
CA THR A 57 -7.75 -20.81 -10.32
C THR A 57 -6.54 -20.78 -11.26
N ASP A 58 -6.48 -21.67 -12.25
CA ASP A 58 -5.44 -21.69 -13.28
C ASP A 58 -5.44 -20.44 -14.18
N ASN A 59 -6.54 -19.69 -14.18
CA ASN A 59 -6.61 -18.42 -14.91
C ASN A 59 -5.90 -17.26 -14.21
N TYR A 60 -5.46 -17.46 -12.97
CA TYR A 60 -4.77 -16.44 -12.18
C TYR A 60 -3.26 -16.66 -12.21
N VAL A 61 -2.51 -15.58 -12.08
CA VAL A 61 -1.05 -15.66 -11.93
C VAL A 61 -0.74 -16.31 -10.58
N GLU A 62 -0.05 -17.43 -10.56
CA GLU A 62 0.26 -18.23 -9.37
C GLU A 62 0.84 -17.39 -8.23
N SER A 63 1.80 -16.49 -8.53
CA SER A 63 2.39 -15.60 -7.54
C SER A 63 1.41 -14.59 -6.92
N ARG A 64 0.19 -14.51 -7.41
CA ARG A 64 -0.90 -13.67 -6.89
C ARG A 64 -1.98 -14.45 -6.16
N LEU A 65 -2.00 -15.77 -6.31
CA LEU A 65 -2.81 -16.65 -5.49
C LEU A 65 -2.11 -16.83 -4.15
N GLN A 66 -2.64 -16.21 -3.12
CA GLN A 66 -1.97 -16.18 -1.83
C GLN A 66 -2.44 -17.30 -0.92
N ASP A 67 -1.50 -18.10 -0.48
CA ASP A 67 -1.66 -18.98 0.67
C ASP A 67 -1.52 -18.15 1.95
N VAL A 68 -2.63 -17.54 2.39
CA VAL A 68 -2.63 -16.62 3.54
C VAL A 68 -2.38 -17.35 4.86
N PHE A 69 -2.57 -18.69 4.87
CA PHE A 69 -2.49 -19.51 6.05
C PHE A 69 -1.32 -20.51 6.03
N ASP A 70 -0.48 -20.45 4.98
CA ASP A 70 0.67 -21.35 4.81
C ASP A 70 0.25 -22.85 4.85
N ASN A 71 -0.90 -23.17 4.29
CA ASN A 71 -1.50 -24.53 4.31
C ASN A 71 -1.89 -25.04 2.92
N GLY A 72 -1.54 -24.35 1.85
CA GLY A 72 -1.84 -24.70 0.47
C GLY A 72 -3.28 -24.39 0.02
N ALA A 73 -4.12 -23.82 0.89
CA ALA A 73 -5.50 -23.49 0.55
C ALA A 73 -5.61 -22.08 -0.06
N ILE A 74 -6.50 -21.93 -1.03
CA ILE A 74 -6.78 -20.65 -1.71
C ILE A 74 -8.18 -20.18 -1.28
N TYR A 75 -8.25 -19.21 -0.41
CA TYR A 75 -9.50 -18.63 0.06
C TYR A 75 -9.85 -17.30 -0.62
N LEU A 76 -8.85 -16.62 -1.21
CA LEU A 76 -9.00 -15.30 -1.81
C LEU A 76 -8.48 -15.31 -3.25
N LEU A 77 -9.25 -14.72 -4.15
CA LEU A 77 -8.84 -14.47 -5.51
C LEU A 77 -8.51 -12.99 -5.70
N PRO A 78 -7.39 -12.65 -6.34
CA PRO A 78 -7.04 -11.27 -6.62
C PRO A 78 -8.01 -10.67 -7.63
N SER A 79 -8.70 -9.59 -7.27
CA SER A 79 -9.58 -8.86 -8.20
C SER A 79 -8.88 -7.68 -8.84
N THR A 80 -8.03 -7.02 -8.09
CA THR A 80 -7.26 -5.84 -8.51
C THR A 80 -5.87 -5.87 -7.86
N TYR A 81 -4.95 -5.08 -8.40
CA TYR A 81 -3.67 -4.82 -7.76
C TYR A 81 -3.38 -3.33 -7.81
N ASN A 82 -2.69 -2.85 -6.80
CA ASN A 82 -2.21 -1.49 -6.72
C ASN A 82 -0.70 -1.47 -6.91
N CYS A 83 -0.21 -0.45 -7.62
CA CYS A 83 1.21 -0.15 -7.70
C CYS A 83 1.49 1.04 -6.80
N TYR A 84 2.35 0.85 -5.82
CA TYR A 84 2.83 1.95 -4.99
C TYR A 84 4.02 2.62 -5.65
N GLY A 85 4.07 3.94 -5.61
CA GLY A 85 5.15 4.67 -6.23
C GLY A 85 5.05 6.17 -6.03
N ILE A 86 5.84 6.89 -6.78
CA ILE A 86 5.82 8.35 -6.84
C ILE A 86 5.20 8.77 -8.16
N THR A 87 4.02 9.37 -8.10
CA THR A 87 3.37 9.98 -9.24
C THR A 87 3.93 11.38 -9.44
N TYR A 88 4.21 11.78 -10.66
CA TYR A 88 4.78 13.09 -10.97
C TYR A 88 3.97 13.88 -11.99
N ASN A 89 3.96 15.20 -11.84
CA ASN A 89 3.25 16.13 -12.70
C ASN A 89 4.16 16.59 -13.87
N LYS A 90 4.03 15.95 -15.04
CA LYS A 90 4.81 16.28 -16.23
C LYS A 90 4.62 17.74 -16.67
N THR A 91 3.42 18.29 -16.50
CA THR A 91 3.12 19.67 -16.92
C THR A 91 3.86 20.66 -16.03
N LEU A 92 3.90 20.40 -14.75
CA LEU A 92 4.56 21.27 -13.79
C LEU A 92 6.09 21.21 -13.94
N LEU A 93 6.66 20.01 -14.04
CA LEU A 93 8.09 19.83 -14.36
C LEU A 93 8.48 20.60 -15.64
N LYS A 94 7.70 20.45 -16.71
CA LYS A 94 7.94 21.18 -17.96
C LYS A 94 7.81 22.70 -17.81
N LYS A 95 6.86 23.18 -17.02
CA LYS A 95 6.64 24.61 -16.73
C LYS A 95 7.89 25.25 -16.11
N TYR A 96 8.55 24.53 -15.21
CA TYR A 96 9.76 25.00 -14.54
C TYR A 96 11.07 24.62 -15.25
N GLY A 97 10.99 23.81 -16.31
CA GLY A 97 12.18 23.28 -16.98
C GLY A 97 12.95 22.27 -16.13
N TRP A 98 12.25 21.55 -15.27
CA TRP A 98 12.85 20.55 -14.40
C TRP A 98 12.75 19.15 -15.00
N GLU A 99 13.76 18.34 -14.72
CA GLU A 99 13.82 16.93 -15.14
C GLU A 99 13.39 16.02 -13.98
N LEU A 100 12.85 14.85 -14.36
CA LEU A 100 12.52 13.81 -13.38
C LEU A 100 13.82 13.22 -12.80
N PRO A 101 14.01 13.17 -11.48
CA PRO A 101 15.22 12.65 -10.90
C PRO A 101 15.35 11.13 -11.10
N ASN A 102 16.56 10.66 -11.41
CA ASN A 102 16.91 9.24 -11.55
C ASN A 102 17.82 8.74 -10.42
N SER A 103 18.18 9.63 -9.51
CA SER A 103 19.01 9.32 -8.34
C SER A 103 18.57 10.14 -7.15
N PHE A 104 18.99 9.74 -5.94
CA PHE A 104 18.70 10.51 -4.74
C PHE A 104 19.38 11.90 -4.77
N ALA A 105 20.58 12.00 -5.32
CA ALA A 105 21.26 13.29 -5.48
C ALA A 105 20.49 14.26 -6.39
N GLU A 106 19.96 13.77 -7.51
CA GLU A 106 19.10 14.57 -8.40
C GLU A 106 17.78 14.95 -7.72
N LEU A 107 17.24 14.08 -6.85
CA LEU A 107 16.06 14.40 -6.06
C LEU A 107 16.35 15.52 -5.03
N GLU A 108 17.53 15.53 -4.39
CA GLU A 108 17.97 16.61 -3.50
C GLU A 108 18.09 17.94 -4.26
N GLU A 109 18.64 17.92 -5.50
CA GLU A 109 18.70 19.11 -6.34
C GLU A 109 17.30 19.61 -6.76
N LEU A 110 16.40 18.70 -7.10
CA LEU A 110 15.00 19.05 -7.42
C LEU A 110 14.31 19.64 -6.21
N ALA A 111 14.53 19.09 -5.00
CA ALA A 111 14.01 19.61 -3.75
C ALA A 111 14.46 21.05 -3.48
N ALA A 112 15.74 21.34 -3.71
CA ALA A 112 16.28 22.69 -3.57
C ALA A 112 15.61 23.68 -4.55
N LYS A 113 15.44 23.28 -5.83
CA LYS A 113 14.77 24.08 -6.85
C LYS A 113 13.30 24.33 -6.50
N ALA A 114 12.57 23.31 -6.04
CA ALA A 114 11.17 23.44 -5.62
C ALA A 114 11.05 24.44 -4.46
N LYS A 115 11.92 24.34 -3.47
CA LYS A 115 11.97 25.27 -2.33
C LYS A 115 12.24 26.71 -2.75
N GLU A 116 13.17 26.93 -3.68
CA GLU A 116 13.45 28.28 -4.22
C GLU A 116 12.26 28.84 -5.00
N ALA A 117 11.51 27.98 -5.70
CA ALA A 117 10.31 28.36 -6.44
C ALA A 117 9.07 28.54 -5.56
N GLY A 118 9.15 28.19 -4.28
CA GLY A 118 8.01 28.24 -3.36
C GLY A 118 6.93 27.19 -3.65
N VAL A 119 7.33 26.03 -4.18
CA VAL A 119 6.45 24.92 -4.55
C VAL A 119 6.75 23.74 -3.63
N ASP A 120 5.71 23.04 -3.18
CA ASP A 120 5.88 21.81 -2.41
C ASP A 120 6.43 20.72 -3.35
N LEU A 121 7.62 20.20 -3.03
CA LEU A 121 8.24 19.13 -3.81
C LEU A 121 7.31 17.91 -3.88
N CYS A 122 6.71 17.53 -2.77
CA CYS A 122 5.86 16.37 -2.67
C CYS A 122 4.71 16.61 -1.70
N LEU A 123 3.56 16.02 -2.01
CA LEU A 123 2.45 15.87 -1.07
C LEU A 123 2.39 14.40 -0.64
N PRO A 124 2.88 14.07 0.56
CA PRO A 124 2.76 12.72 1.08
C PRO A 124 1.34 12.46 1.57
N GLN A 125 0.80 11.28 1.29
CA GLN A 125 -0.47 10.84 1.86
C GLN A 125 -0.20 10.28 3.26
N ILE A 126 -0.25 11.10 4.29
CA ILE A 126 0.06 10.70 5.67
C ILE A 126 -1.09 10.93 6.66
N GLN A 127 -2.27 11.34 6.18
CA GLN A 127 -3.47 11.49 7.00
C GLN A 127 -3.77 10.20 7.82
N TYR A 128 -3.55 9.04 7.22
CA TYR A 128 -3.73 7.77 7.90
C TYR A 128 -2.37 7.25 8.40
N PRO A 129 -2.23 6.93 9.70
CA PRO A 129 -0.95 6.49 10.28
C PRO A 129 -0.29 5.30 9.57
N GLY A 130 -1.09 4.44 8.95
CA GLY A 130 -0.60 3.29 8.17
C GLY A 130 0.25 3.67 6.96
N TYR A 131 0.02 4.82 6.35
CA TYR A 131 0.76 5.24 5.15
C TYR A 131 2.23 5.53 5.44
N GLY A 132 2.56 6.11 6.60
CA GLY A 132 3.95 6.29 7.00
C GLY A 132 4.72 4.97 7.10
N PHE A 133 4.08 3.95 7.68
CA PHE A 133 4.66 2.60 7.73
C PHE A 133 4.78 1.96 6.33
N GLN A 134 3.81 2.20 5.47
CA GLN A 134 3.82 1.71 4.10
C GLN A 134 4.99 2.29 3.28
N TYR A 135 5.30 3.59 3.45
CA TYR A 135 6.48 4.18 2.81
C TYR A 135 7.76 3.51 3.28
N LEU A 136 7.88 3.25 4.58
CA LEU A 136 9.01 2.51 5.12
C LEU A 136 9.14 1.11 4.49
N CYS A 137 8.03 0.37 4.41
CA CYS A 137 8.02 -0.96 3.81
C CYS A 137 8.38 -0.93 2.32
N ASN A 138 7.84 0.03 1.56
CA ASN A 138 8.14 0.16 0.13
C ASN A 138 9.61 0.52 -0.12
N ILE A 139 10.22 1.35 0.73
CA ILE A 139 11.66 1.65 0.67
C ILE A 139 12.49 0.40 1.03
N ALA A 140 12.07 -0.33 2.07
CA ALA A 140 12.76 -1.52 2.50
C ALA A 140 12.62 -2.70 1.51
N ASP A 141 11.58 -2.72 0.67
CA ASP A 141 11.31 -3.83 -0.25
C ASP A 141 12.43 -4.05 -1.26
N ALA A 142 12.98 -2.97 -1.80
CA ALA A 142 14.02 -3.04 -2.83
C ALA A 142 15.29 -3.78 -2.37
N ASP A 143 15.76 -3.49 -1.18
CA ASP A 143 17.06 -3.96 -0.68
C ASP A 143 16.95 -5.02 0.43
N PHE A 144 15.78 -5.23 1.00
CA PHE A 144 15.60 -6.14 2.13
C PHE A 144 14.30 -6.96 2.06
N LEU A 145 13.11 -6.38 2.20
CA LEU A 145 11.87 -7.15 2.36
C LEU A 145 11.53 -8.03 1.16
N GLY A 146 11.95 -7.62 -0.05
CA GLY A 146 11.81 -8.40 -1.28
C GLY A 146 12.81 -9.57 -1.41
N THR A 147 13.85 -9.63 -0.56
CA THR A 147 14.87 -10.70 -0.56
C THR A 147 14.41 -11.93 0.24
N LEU A 148 15.11 -13.04 0.09
CA LEU A 148 14.86 -14.24 0.89
C LEU A 148 15.01 -13.96 2.40
N ASP A 149 16.07 -13.24 2.79
CA ASP A 149 16.32 -12.88 4.19
C ASP A 149 15.18 -12.00 4.74
N GLY A 150 14.67 -11.08 3.93
CA GLY A 150 13.53 -10.25 4.29
C GLY A 150 12.23 -11.04 4.43
N LYS A 151 12.01 -12.06 3.59
CA LYS A 151 10.85 -12.96 3.71
C LYS A 151 10.90 -13.81 4.97
N LEU A 152 12.07 -14.34 5.33
CA LEU A 152 12.27 -15.05 6.59
C LEU A 152 12.08 -14.11 7.78
N TRP A 153 12.65 -12.91 7.72
CA TRP A 153 12.47 -11.89 8.75
C TRP A 153 11.01 -11.50 8.97
N GLN A 154 10.20 -11.39 7.90
CA GLN A 154 8.77 -11.11 8.03
C GLN A 154 8.04 -12.17 8.89
N LYS A 155 8.42 -13.44 8.73
CA LYS A 155 7.88 -14.53 9.52
C LYS A 155 8.26 -14.40 11.00
N ASP A 156 9.54 -14.11 11.29
CA ASP A 156 10.03 -13.91 12.66
C ASP A 156 9.43 -12.65 13.29
N TYR A 157 9.20 -11.60 12.49
CA TYR A 157 8.53 -10.38 12.94
C TYR A 157 7.07 -10.64 13.35
N LEU A 158 6.34 -11.41 12.55
CA LEU A 158 4.94 -11.77 12.84
C LEU A 158 4.82 -12.68 14.08
N SER A 159 5.82 -13.54 14.34
CA SER A 159 5.87 -14.36 15.56
C SER A 159 6.37 -13.60 16.80
N GLY A 160 6.87 -12.36 16.62
CA GLY A 160 7.44 -11.54 17.70
C GLY A 160 8.90 -11.84 18.02
N GLU A 161 9.58 -12.68 17.22
CA GLU A 161 10.99 -13.04 17.39
C GLU A 161 11.94 -11.99 16.80
N ALA A 162 11.48 -11.18 15.85
CA ALA A 162 12.23 -10.07 15.27
C ALA A 162 11.55 -8.72 15.52
N ASN A 163 12.31 -7.66 15.41
CA ASN A 163 11.78 -6.29 15.48
C ASN A 163 12.52 -5.34 14.52
N VAL A 164 11.88 -4.22 14.18
CA VAL A 164 12.41 -3.23 13.24
C VAL A 164 13.72 -2.61 13.73
N SER A 165 13.81 -2.28 15.03
CA SER A 165 14.87 -1.45 15.59
C SER A 165 16.25 -2.11 15.66
N ASN A 166 16.32 -3.44 15.56
CA ASN A 166 17.59 -4.17 15.53
C ASN A 166 17.85 -4.94 14.23
N THR A 167 17.06 -4.64 13.18
CA THR A 167 17.19 -5.25 11.86
C THR A 167 17.90 -4.29 10.91
N PRO A 168 19.13 -4.59 10.46
CA PRO A 168 19.92 -3.66 9.65
C PRO A 168 19.19 -3.15 8.39
N GLY A 169 18.52 -4.02 7.64
CA GLY A 169 17.78 -3.63 6.44
C GLY A 169 16.63 -2.66 6.73
N MET A 170 15.90 -2.87 7.83
CA MET A 170 14.85 -1.94 8.25
C MET A 170 15.41 -0.62 8.77
N MET A 171 16.53 -0.65 9.50
CA MET A 171 17.21 0.56 9.96
C MET A 171 17.77 1.39 8.80
N GLN A 172 18.26 0.73 7.74
CA GLN A 172 18.67 1.42 6.51
C GLN A 172 17.47 2.09 5.82
N ALA A 173 16.34 1.42 5.71
CA ALA A 173 15.12 2.01 5.17
C ALA A 173 14.65 3.22 6.00
N MET A 174 14.70 3.13 7.34
CA MET A 174 14.39 4.28 8.20
C MET A 174 15.34 5.46 7.98
N ALA A 175 16.62 5.21 7.73
CA ALA A 175 17.57 6.26 7.39
C ALA A 175 17.21 6.95 6.05
N TYR A 176 16.68 6.22 5.07
CA TYR A 176 16.15 6.80 3.83
C TYR A 176 14.87 7.62 4.07
N VAL A 177 13.96 7.13 4.91
CA VAL A 177 12.77 7.90 5.31
C VAL A 177 13.17 9.23 5.96
N GLN A 178 14.20 9.21 6.82
CA GLN A 178 14.72 10.43 7.42
C GLN A 178 15.29 11.39 6.36
N LYS A 179 16.05 10.89 5.38
CA LYS A 179 16.53 11.71 4.26
C LYS A 179 15.38 12.31 3.45
N TRP A 180 14.31 11.56 3.20
CA TRP A 180 13.12 12.07 2.52
C TRP A 180 12.47 13.21 3.30
N LYS A 181 12.41 13.09 4.63
CA LYS A 181 11.92 14.16 5.48
C LYS A 181 12.82 15.41 5.40
N ASP A 182 14.13 15.23 5.46
CA ASP A 182 15.11 16.32 5.44
C ASP A 182 15.04 17.16 4.15
N ILE A 183 14.71 16.55 3.03
CA ILE A 183 14.54 17.24 1.73
C ILE A 183 13.10 17.69 1.43
N GLY A 184 12.14 17.47 2.34
CA GLY A 184 10.76 17.91 2.21
C GLY A 184 9.83 16.98 1.43
N MET A 185 10.25 15.74 1.11
CA MET A 185 9.36 14.71 0.55
C MET A 185 8.27 14.29 1.54
N LEU A 186 8.62 14.23 2.83
CA LEU A 186 7.68 14.03 3.92
C LEU A 186 7.56 15.34 4.69
N ASN A 187 6.43 15.98 4.58
CA ASN A 187 6.13 17.28 5.17
C ASN A 187 4.71 17.33 5.70
N ASP A 188 4.38 18.35 6.49
CA ASP A 188 3.09 18.48 7.16
C ASP A 188 1.95 18.86 6.19
N SER A 189 2.23 19.21 4.94
CA SER A 189 1.22 19.56 3.95
C SER A 189 0.28 18.40 3.60
N GLY A 190 0.75 17.16 3.83
CA GLY A 190 -0.04 15.94 3.59
C GLY A 190 -0.90 15.49 4.76
N ASP A 191 -0.77 16.09 5.97
CA ASP A 191 -1.43 15.62 7.20
C ASP A 191 -2.96 15.63 7.13
N ALA A 192 -3.53 16.55 6.34
CA ALA A 192 -4.95 16.74 6.19
C ALA A 192 -5.51 16.26 4.84
N LEU A 193 -4.68 15.64 4.00
CA LEU A 193 -5.05 15.23 2.65
C LEU A 193 -5.25 13.72 2.57
N ASP A 194 -6.44 13.34 2.12
CA ASP A 194 -6.74 11.99 1.64
C ASP A 194 -6.29 11.82 0.18
N ASP A 195 -6.56 10.65 -0.38
CA ASP A 195 -6.21 10.32 -1.77
C ASP A 195 -6.82 11.30 -2.78
N TYR A 196 -8.07 11.74 -2.54
CA TYR A 196 -8.75 12.70 -3.40
C TYR A 196 -8.15 14.10 -3.32
N GLY A 197 -7.89 14.56 -2.11
CA GLY A 197 -7.28 15.87 -1.86
C GLY A 197 -5.89 15.98 -2.46
N THR A 198 -5.09 14.93 -2.34
CA THR A 198 -3.74 14.87 -2.92
C THR A 198 -3.80 14.91 -4.44
N GLY A 199 -4.67 14.09 -5.06
CA GLY A 199 -4.87 14.08 -6.52
C GLY A 199 -5.38 15.41 -7.05
N GLN A 200 -6.30 16.07 -6.34
CA GLN A 200 -6.80 17.39 -6.71
C GLN A 200 -5.70 18.45 -6.66
N ARG A 201 -4.92 18.51 -5.59
CA ARG A 201 -3.79 19.44 -5.43
C ARG A 201 -2.73 19.25 -6.53
N MET A 202 -2.46 18.01 -6.91
CA MET A 202 -1.58 17.72 -8.03
C MET A 202 -2.16 18.21 -9.36
N ALA A 203 -3.44 17.99 -9.61
CA ALA A 203 -4.13 18.45 -10.83
C ALA A 203 -4.16 19.98 -10.93
N GLU A 204 -4.29 20.68 -9.82
CA GLU A 204 -4.24 22.14 -9.72
C GLU A 204 -2.82 22.71 -9.87
N GLY A 205 -1.80 21.87 -9.89
CA GLY A 205 -0.40 22.27 -10.07
C GLY A 205 0.27 22.81 -8.81
N HIS A 206 -0.16 22.38 -7.63
CA HIS A 206 0.41 22.78 -6.35
C HIS A 206 1.64 21.97 -5.93
N THR A 207 1.90 20.84 -6.59
CA THR A 207 3.04 19.96 -6.30
C THR A 207 3.52 19.24 -7.54
N GLU A 208 4.81 18.88 -7.59
CA GLU A 208 5.42 18.08 -8.64
C GLU A 208 5.23 16.60 -8.43
N LEU A 209 5.28 16.15 -7.20
CA LEU A 209 5.29 14.75 -6.83
C LEU A 209 4.16 14.43 -5.83
N VAL A 210 3.60 13.24 -5.95
CA VAL A 210 2.68 12.66 -4.97
C VAL A 210 3.14 11.25 -4.66
N MET A 211 3.25 10.91 -3.39
CA MET A 211 3.50 9.55 -2.92
C MET A 211 2.17 8.90 -2.54
N GLY A 212 1.94 7.72 -3.09
CA GLY A 212 0.72 6.97 -2.80
C GLY A 212 0.46 5.86 -3.80
N THR A 213 -0.80 5.47 -3.91
CA THR A 213 -1.31 4.45 -4.84
C THR A 213 -1.91 5.07 -6.09
#